data_53ceddced9b0d1d22b35cdb045f788e5
#
_entry.id   53ceddced9b0d1d22b35cdb045f788e5
#
_cell.length_a   1.000
_cell.length_b   1.000
_cell.length_c   1.000
_cell.angle_alpha   90.00
_cell.angle_beta   90.00
_cell.angle_gamma   90.00
#
_symmetry.space_group_name_H-M   'P 1'
#
loop_
_entity.id
_entity.type
_entity.pdbx_description
1 polymer ?
#
loop_
_entity_poly.entity_id
_entity_poly.type
_entity_poly.pdbx_seq_one_letter_code
_entity_poly.pdbx_strand_id
1 'polypeptide(L)'
;MSIDLALRIPTQRVSDWVRACPKAELHVHIEGTLEPELIFRLAQRNRVKLAYPSAEALKKAYAFTDLQSFLDIYYAGASVLLTEEDFFDMAWTYLLKLHHQGVVRCEMFFDPQTHTERGVPVSVVMAGLTAAVRKAHDQWGMSVALILCFLRHLSEDDAQAVLTEALPHRDQFIGVGLDSSERGHPPSKFERVFARARSEGLHVVAHAGEEGPPEYIWEALQLLKAERIDHGVQAQHDPNLMAHLVEHQIPLTVCPTPNTKRSDIKEIPDH
;
A
#
# COMPACT_ATOMS: atom_id res chain seq x y z
N MET A 1 -12.65 7.87 -31.84
CA MET A 1 -13.84 8.71 -31.61
C MET A 1 -13.87 9.03 -30.12
N SER A 2 -13.17 10.09 -29.69
CA SER A 2 -13.19 10.51 -28.29
C SER A 2 -14.55 11.14 -28.00
N ILE A 3 -15.34 10.50 -27.17
CA ILE A 3 -16.61 11.07 -26.69
C ILE A 3 -16.22 12.13 -25.67
N ASP A 4 -16.32 13.39 -26.05
CA ASP A 4 -16.15 14.52 -25.14
C ASP A 4 -17.38 14.60 -24.20
N LEU A 5 -17.35 13.77 -23.17
CA LEU A 5 -18.39 13.71 -22.13
C LEU A 5 -18.38 14.96 -21.22
N ALA A 6 -17.26 15.71 -21.19
CA ALA A 6 -17.09 16.86 -20.31
C ALA A 6 -18.02 18.03 -20.66
N LEU A 7 -18.45 18.15 -21.94
CA LEU A 7 -19.26 19.27 -22.41
C LEU A 7 -20.77 19.15 -22.14
N ARG A 8 -21.26 18.03 -21.58
CA ARG A 8 -22.69 17.77 -21.43
C ARG A 8 -23.23 17.74 -20.01
N ILE A 9 -22.35 17.70 -19.00
CA ILE A 9 -22.77 17.59 -17.60
C ILE A 9 -22.32 18.86 -16.86
N PRO A 10 -23.22 19.63 -16.23
CA PRO A 10 -22.85 20.77 -15.40
C PRO A 10 -21.87 20.30 -14.27
N THR A 11 -20.82 21.07 -14.02
CA THR A 11 -19.74 20.73 -13.06
C THR A 11 -20.31 20.35 -11.68
N GLN A 12 -21.36 21.02 -11.22
CA GLN A 12 -22.01 20.71 -9.94
C GLN A 12 -22.59 19.29 -9.93
N ARG A 13 -23.23 18.85 -11.03
CA ARG A 13 -23.80 17.49 -11.13
C ARG A 13 -22.72 16.42 -11.18
N VAL A 14 -21.55 16.69 -11.79
CA VAL A 14 -20.38 15.79 -11.76
C VAL A 14 -19.90 15.63 -10.32
N SER A 15 -19.78 16.73 -9.58
CA SER A 15 -19.38 16.70 -8.17
C SER A 15 -20.33 15.87 -7.29
N ASP A 16 -21.63 16.04 -7.48
CA ASP A 16 -22.65 15.30 -6.73
C ASP A 16 -22.63 13.80 -7.08
N TRP A 17 -22.47 13.48 -8.37
CA TRP A 17 -22.33 12.11 -8.83
C TRP A 17 -21.07 11.45 -8.27
N VAL A 18 -19.91 12.11 -8.32
CA VAL A 18 -18.65 11.61 -7.77
C VAL A 18 -18.77 11.32 -6.27
N ARG A 19 -19.48 12.16 -5.52
CA ARG A 19 -19.71 11.90 -4.08
C ARG A 19 -20.60 10.68 -3.84
N ALA A 20 -21.65 10.52 -4.64
CA ALA A 20 -22.62 9.43 -4.49
C ALA A 20 -22.12 8.09 -5.05
N CYS A 21 -21.16 8.11 -5.98
CA CYS A 21 -20.62 6.90 -6.58
C CYS A 21 -19.85 6.06 -5.54
N PRO A 22 -20.16 4.75 -5.37
CA PRO A 22 -19.34 3.87 -4.54
C PRO A 22 -17.94 3.71 -5.14
N LYS A 23 -16.93 3.69 -4.28
CA LYS A 23 -15.52 3.64 -4.65
C LYS A 23 -14.83 2.44 -4.05
N ALA A 24 -13.72 2.02 -4.69
CA ALA A 24 -12.77 1.07 -4.13
C ALA A 24 -11.41 1.75 -3.98
N GLU A 25 -10.72 1.44 -2.87
CA GLU A 25 -9.32 1.76 -2.65
C GLU A 25 -8.53 0.45 -2.66
N LEU A 26 -7.68 0.26 -3.67
CA LEU A 26 -6.99 -1.02 -3.89
C LEU A 26 -5.46 -0.91 -3.72
N HIS A 27 -4.95 0.29 -3.41
CA HIS A 27 -3.52 0.52 -3.29
C HIS A 27 -3.23 1.55 -2.19
N VAL A 28 -3.22 1.08 -0.96
CA VAL A 28 -2.91 1.92 0.20
C VAL A 28 -2.05 1.16 1.21
N HIS A 29 -0.93 1.76 1.61
CA HIS A 29 -0.08 1.31 2.71
C HIS A 29 -0.63 1.94 3.98
N ILE A 30 -1.11 1.11 4.91
CA ILE A 30 -1.83 1.60 6.07
C ILE A 30 -0.96 2.47 6.98
N GLU A 31 0.32 2.15 7.12
CA GLU A 31 1.27 2.95 7.88
C GLU A 31 1.45 4.36 7.28
N GLY A 32 1.38 4.46 5.95
CA GLY A 32 1.45 5.72 5.21
C GLY A 32 0.22 6.63 5.38
N THR A 33 -0.84 6.13 5.98
CA THR A 33 -2.05 6.90 6.27
C THR A 33 -1.99 7.70 7.57
N LEU A 34 -0.92 7.51 8.35
CA LEU A 34 -0.70 8.24 9.60
C LEU A 34 -0.60 9.74 9.34
N GLU A 35 -1.59 10.49 9.81
CA GLU A 35 -1.55 11.95 9.76
C GLU A 35 -0.70 12.51 10.92
N PRO A 36 -0.02 13.65 10.74
CA PRO A 36 0.89 14.22 11.76
C PRO A 36 0.27 14.36 13.13
N GLU A 37 -0.99 14.74 13.23
CA GLU A 37 -1.72 14.90 14.49
C GLU A 37 -1.88 13.55 15.21
N LEU A 38 -2.13 12.47 14.47
CA LEU A 38 -2.21 11.13 15.04
C LEU A 38 -0.83 10.65 15.49
N ILE A 39 0.22 10.86 14.69
CA ILE A 39 1.60 10.52 15.05
C ILE A 39 1.98 11.17 16.39
N PHE A 40 1.70 12.48 16.58
CA PHE A 40 2.02 13.17 17.81
C PHE A 40 1.22 12.67 19.02
N ARG A 41 -0.06 12.33 18.82
CA ARG A 41 -0.90 11.73 19.86
C ARG A 41 -0.37 10.36 20.31
N LEU A 42 -0.02 9.50 19.35
CA LEU A 42 0.55 8.17 19.62
C LEU A 42 1.95 8.29 20.26
N ALA A 43 2.79 9.20 19.77
CA ALA A 43 4.10 9.47 20.36
C ALA A 43 4.00 9.88 21.83
N GLN A 44 3.03 10.72 22.19
CA GLN A 44 2.77 11.11 23.56
C GLN A 44 2.30 9.92 24.41
N ARG A 45 1.35 9.11 23.90
CA ARG A 45 0.85 7.90 24.58
C ARG A 45 1.97 6.92 24.86
N ASN A 46 2.81 6.67 23.89
CA ASN A 46 3.87 5.67 23.91
C ASN A 46 5.22 6.21 24.41
N ARG A 47 5.29 7.50 24.76
CA ARG A 47 6.52 8.19 25.20
C ARG A 47 7.66 8.06 24.17
N VAL A 48 7.31 8.08 22.90
CA VAL A 48 8.27 8.07 21.79
C VAL A 48 8.69 9.50 21.48
N LYS A 49 10.00 9.73 21.43
CA LYS A 49 10.55 11.04 21.06
C LYS A 49 10.59 11.16 19.53
N LEU A 50 9.88 12.12 18.99
CA LEU A 50 9.91 12.44 17.56
C LEU A 50 11.06 13.40 17.24
N ALA A 51 11.57 13.31 16.00
CA ALA A 51 12.58 14.23 15.47
C ALA A 51 12.03 15.64 15.19
N TYR A 52 10.71 15.76 15.06
CA TYR A 52 10.02 17.01 14.73
C TYR A 52 9.41 17.63 15.99
N PRO A 53 9.47 18.99 16.12
CA PRO A 53 8.97 19.67 17.33
C PRO A 53 7.45 19.81 17.36
N SER A 54 6.75 19.69 16.24
CA SER A 54 5.28 19.80 16.16
C SER A 54 4.71 19.06 14.95
N ALA A 55 3.40 18.82 14.96
CA ALA A 55 2.67 18.26 13.82
C ALA A 55 2.79 19.15 12.56
N GLU A 56 2.78 20.47 12.72
CA GLU A 56 2.98 21.43 11.61
C GLU A 56 4.38 21.34 11.02
N ALA A 57 5.41 21.12 11.86
CA ALA A 57 6.79 20.93 11.37
C ALA A 57 6.91 19.60 10.61
N LEU A 58 6.30 18.54 11.11
CA LEU A 58 6.24 17.25 10.41
C LEU A 58 5.49 17.38 9.07
N LYS A 59 4.34 18.06 9.06
CA LYS A 59 3.56 18.31 7.84
C LYS A 59 4.33 19.05 6.75
N LYS A 60 5.20 19.98 7.14
CA LYS A 60 6.09 20.68 6.17
C LYS A 60 7.17 19.75 5.61
N ALA A 61 7.60 18.74 6.36
CA ALA A 61 8.58 17.76 5.91
C ALA A 61 8.02 16.75 4.89
N TYR A 62 6.70 16.65 4.75
CA TYR A 62 6.06 15.83 3.70
C TYR A 62 6.28 16.38 2.27
N ALA A 63 7.06 17.43 2.09
CA ALA A 63 7.52 17.92 0.78
C ALA A 63 8.72 17.07 0.28
N PHE A 64 8.50 15.77 0.11
CA PHE A 64 9.52 14.84 -0.41
C PHE A 64 9.70 15.00 -1.93
N THR A 65 10.91 14.67 -2.42
CA THR A 65 11.33 14.83 -3.81
C THR A 65 11.55 13.51 -4.55
N ASP A 66 11.66 12.40 -3.81
CA ASP A 66 11.89 11.05 -4.32
C ASP A 66 11.30 9.99 -3.38
N LEU A 67 11.32 8.73 -3.82
CA LEU A 67 10.78 7.60 -3.05
C LEU A 67 11.53 7.42 -1.72
N GLN A 68 12.86 7.57 -1.70
CA GLN A 68 13.63 7.36 -0.48
C GLN A 68 13.29 8.39 0.60
N SER A 69 13.22 9.68 0.26
CA SER A 69 12.84 10.74 1.21
C SER A 69 11.40 10.57 1.74
N PHE A 70 10.50 9.99 0.94
CA PHE A 70 9.17 9.57 1.39
C PHE A 70 9.26 8.42 2.39
N LEU A 71 10.02 7.36 2.09
CA LEU A 71 10.16 6.20 2.97
C LEU A 71 10.79 6.57 4.31
N ASP A 72 11.74 7.50 4.35
CA ASP A 72 12.37 7.95 5.59
C ASP A 72 11.33 8.58 6.55
N ILE A 73 10.41 9.39 6.02
CA ILE A 73 9.32 9.99 6.80
C ILE A 73 8.29 8.92 7.19
N TYR A 74 7.97 8.00 6.29
CA TYR A 74 7.07 6.89 6.50
C TYR A 74 7.51 6.01 7.68
N TYR A 75 8.76 5.54 7.67
CA TYR A 75 9.30 4.70 8.75
C TYR A 75 9.45 5.47 10.07
N ALA A 76 9.83 6.75 10.02
CA ALA A 76 9.86 7.60 11.20
C ALA A 76 8.46 7.76 11.83
N GLY A 77 7.43 7.94 10.99
CA GLY A 77 6.03 7.98 11.42
C GLY A 77 5.56 6.66 12.03
N ALA A 78 5.88 5.54 11.40
CA ALA A 78 5.51 4.21 11.87
C ALA A 78 6.14 3.85 13.24
N SER A 79 7.21 4.54 13.65
CA SER A 79 7.91 4.27 14.92
C SER A 79 7.05 4.45 16.18
N VAL A 80 5.94 5.17 16.08
CA VAL A 80 5.01 5.40 17.22
C VAL A 80 4.04 4.25 17.45
N LEU A 81 3.93 3.29 16.52
CA LEU A 81 3.03 2.15 16.58
C LEU A 81 3.68 1.02 17.40
N LEU A 82 3.20 0.77 18.62
CA LEU A 82 3.78 -0.18 19.55
C LEU A 82 2.76 -1.18 20.12
N THR A 83 1.48 -0.83 20.14
CA THR A 83 0.42 -1.64 20.78
C THR A 83 -0.73 -1.91 19.83
N GLU A 84 -1.54 -2.93 20.13
CA GLU A 84 -2.78 -3.22 19.37
C GLU A 84 -3.67 -1.99 19.21
N GLU A 85 -3.77 -1.16 20.27
CA GLU A 85 -4.57 0.07 20.26
C GLU A 85 -4.01 1.09 19.25
N ASP A 86 -2.68 1.16 19.05
CA ASP A 86 -2.07 2.08 18.09
C ASP A 86 -2.40 1.66 16.64
N PHE A 87 -2.30 0.36 16.33
CA PHE A 87 -2.67 -0.17 15.02
C PHE A 87 -4.17 -0.05 14.77
N PHE A 88 -4.99 -0.27 15.81
CA PHE A 88 -6.42 -0.03 15.69
C PHE A 88 -6.73 1.45 15.40
N ASP A 89 -6.15 2.39 16.16
CA ASP A 89 -6.38 3.82 15.99
C ASP A 89 -5.97 4.30 14.59
N MET A 90 -4.83 3.83 14.09
CA MET A 90 -4.35 4.13 12.75
C MET A 90 -5.35 3.66 11.69
N ALA A 91 -5.67 2.37 11.67
CA ALA A 91 -6.56 1.78 10.69
C ALA A 91 -7.98 2.36 10.80
N TRP A 92 -8.50 2.51 12.01
CA TRP A 92 -9.84 3.08 12.23
C TRP A 92 -9.96 4.52 11.74
N THR A 93 -8.95 5.35 12.01
CA THR A 93 -8.93 6.75 11.54
C THR A 93 -8.98 6.83 10.02
N TYR A 94 -8.23 5.96 9.35
CA TYR A 94 -8.24 5.91 7.90
C TYR A 94 -9.56 5.37 7.33
N LEU A 95 -10.06 4.25 7.86
CA LEU A 95 -11.33 3.65 7.42
C LEU A 95 -12.52 4.59 7.60
N LEU A 96 -12.53 5.39 8.68
CA LEU A 96 -13.54 6.43 8.90
C LEU A 96 -13.49 7.51 7.79
N LYS A 97 -12.29 7.92 7.39
CA LYS A 97 -12.08 8.86 6.29
C LYS A 97 -12.59 8.28 4.95
N LEU A 98 -12.26 7.02 4.67
CA LEU A 98 -12.75 6.31 3.48
C LEU A 98 -14.27 6.19 3.46
N HIS A 99 -14.89 5.86 4.60
CA HIS A 99 -16.35 5.81 4.72
C HIS A 99 -17.01 7.13 4.34
N HIS A 100 -16.49 8.26 4.86
CA HIS A 100 -16.99 9.59 4.50
C HIS A 100 -16.79 9.95 3.01
N GLN A 101 -15.85 9.30 2.34
CA GLN A 101 -15.61 9.48 0.90
C GLN A 101 -16.41 8.51 0.02
N GLY A 102 -17.25 7.64 0.62
CA GLY A 102 -18.06 6.66 -0.10
C GLY A 102 -17.29 5.46 -0.62
N VAL A 103 -16.16 5.13 0.00
CA VAL A 103 -15.43 3.88 -0.29
C VAL A 103 -16.15 2.71 0.36
N VAL A 104 -16.45 1.67 -0.42
CA VAL A 104 -17.16 0.46 0.02
C VAL A 104 -16.26 -0.77 0.04
N ARG A 105 -15.14 -0.74 -0.68
CA ARG A 105 -14.11 -1.79 -0.70
C ARG A 105 -12.73 -1.16 -0.50
N CYS A 106 -11.93 -1.75 0.40
CA CYS A 106 -10.54 -1.35 0.60
C CYS A 106 -9.64 -2.58 0.68
N GLU A 107 -8.48 -2.53 0.02
CA GLU A 107 -7.38 -3.46 0.18
C GLU A 107 -6.18 -2.72 0.76
N MET A 108 -5.80 -3.06 1.99
CA MET A 108 -4.75 -2.36 2.71
C MET A 108 -3.49 -3.21 2.77
N PHE A 109 -2.39 -2.68 2.27
CA PHE A 109 -1.05 -3.20 2.52
C PHE A 109 -0.63 -2.86 3.94
N PHE A 110 0.10 -3.76 4.58
CA PHE A 110 0.76 -3.53 5.85
C PHE A 110 2.12 -4.22 5.89
N ASP A 111 3.08 -3.60 6.57
CA ASP A 111 4.50 -3.97 6.55
C ASP A 111 4.94 -4.50 7.92
N PRO A 112 4.72 -5.80 8.26
CA PRO A 112 5.07 -6.33 9.57
C PRO A 112 6.55 -6.14 9.91
N GLN A 113 7.46 -6.24 8.92
CA GLN A 113 8.90 -6.11 9.12
C GLN A 113 9.30 -4.74 9.68
N THR A 114 8.58 -3.67 9.30
CA THR A 114 8.75 -2.32 9.88
C THR A 114 8.56 -2.32 11.41
N HIS A 115 7.75 -3.24 11.91
CA HIS A 115 7.38 -3.31 13.33
C HIS A 115 8.17 -4.37 14.08
N THR A 116 8.37 -5.56 13.48
CA THR A 116 9.10 -6.68 14.13
C THR A 116 10.56 -6.34 14.39
N GLU A 117 11.21 -5.57 13.52
CA GLU A 117 12.57 -5.04 13.73
C GLU A 117 12.69 -4.23 15.04
N ARG A 118 11.59 -3.57 15.45
CA ARG A 118 11.50 -2.80 16.70
C ARG A 118 10.96 -3.60 17.88
N GLY A 119 10.80 -4.92 17.72
CA GLY A 119 10.31 -5.83 18.77
C GLY A 119 8.79 -5.86 18.93
N VAL A 120 8.01 -5.34 17.97
CA VAL A 120 6.55 -5.44 17.97
C VAL A 120 6.16 -6.71 17.21
N PRO A 121 5.55 -7.72 17.88
CA PRO A 121 5.18 -8.98 17.22
C PRO A 121 4.12 -8.79 16.14
N VAL A 122 4.14 -9.66 15.11
CA VAL A 122 3.11 -9.68 14.05
C VAL A 122 1.71 -9.84 14.65
N SER A 123 1.54 -10.61 15.72
CA SER A 123 0.26 -10.79 16.40
C SER A 123 -0.35 -9.49 16.92
N VAL A 124 0.47 -8.55 17.41
CA VAL A 124 0.03 -7.22 17.89
C VAL A 124 -0.47 -6.38 16.71
N VAL A 125 0.29 -6.37 15.60
CA VAL A 125 -0.10 -5.68 14.35
C VAL A 125 -1.44 -6.23 13.85
N MET A 126 -1.54 -7.55 13.72
CA MET A 126 -2.74 -8.23 13.22
C MET A 126 -3.96 -7.98 14.12
N ALA A 127 -3.81 -8.04 15.44
CA ALA A 127 -4.92 -7.82 16.37
C ALA A 127 -5.52 -6.42 16.19
N GLY A 128 -4.69 -5.37 16.14
CA GLY A 128 -5.15 -4.00 15.97
C GLY A 128 -5.82 -3.76 14.63
N LEU A 129 -5.17 -4.17 13.53
CA LEU A 129 -5.72 -4.01 12.17
C LEU A 129 -7.04 -4.78 12.01
N THR A 130 -7.09 -6.03 12.44
CA THR A 130 -8.29 -6.88 12.32
C THR A 130 -9.45 -6.34 13.15
N ALA A 131 -9.19 -5.79 14.34
CA ALA A 131 -10.23 -5.16 15.15
C ALA A 131 -10.87 -3.96 14.44
N ALA A 132 -10.05 -3.11 13.78
CA ALA A 132 -10.54 -1.98 13.00
C ALA A 132 -11.35 -2.44 11.76
N VAL A 133 -10.86 -3.46 11.04
CA VAL A 133 -11.55 -4.05 9.89
C VAL A 133 -12.91 -4.61 10.28
N ARG A 134 -12.99 -5.39 11.35
CA ARG A 134 -14.27 -5.94 11.87
C ARG A 134 -15.23 -4.81 12.23
N LYS A 135 -14.76 -3.79 12.93
CA LYS A 135 -15.61 -2.65 13.31
C LYS A 135 -16.15 -1.89 12.09
N ALA A 136 -15.34 -1.70 11.04
CA ALA A 136 -15.79 -1.05 9.81
C ALA A 136 -16.84 -1.89 9.07
N HIS A 137 -16.65 -3.20 9.05
CA HIS A 137 -17.65 -4.13 8.51
C HIS A 137 -18.96 -4.06 9.29
N ASP A 138 -18.91 -4.19 10.63
CA ASP A 138 -20.08 -4.22 11.49
C ASP A 138 -20.89 -2.92 11.46
N GLN A 139 -20.20 -1.76 11.38
CA GLN A 139 -20.86 -0.47 11.40
C GLN A 139 -21.36 0.01 10.04
N TRP A 140 -20.63 -0.33 8.95
CA TRP A 140 -20.87 0.26 7.63
C TRP A 140 -21.03 -0.76 6.51
N GLY A 141 -20.87 -2.06 6.78
CA GLY A 141 -20.82 -3.08 5.74
C GLY A 141 -19.62 -2.94 4.80
N MET A 142 -18.60 -2.17 5.18
CA MET A 142 -17.41 -1.93 4.36
C MET A 142 -16.63 -3.24 4.20
N SER A 143 -16.30 -3.60 2.96
CA SER A 143 -15.45 -4.75 2.65
C SER A 143 -13.98 -4.32 2.72
N VAL A 144 -13.24 -4.82 3.70
CA VAL A 144 -11.81 -4.51 3.87
C VAL A 144 -11.01 -5.80 3.87
N ALA A 145 -9.91 -5.84 3.12
CA ALA A 145 -8.96 -6.94 3.11
C ALA A 145 -7.55 -6.44 3.43
N LEU A 146 -6.78 -7.27 4.12
CA LEU A 146 -5.38 -7.01 4.44
C LEU A 146 -4.47 -7.78 3.48
N ILE A 147 -3.37 -7.17 3.06
CA ILE A 147 -2.32 -7.77 2.24
C ILE A 147 -0.99 -7.53 2.97
N LEU A 148 -0.33 -8.62 3.36
CA LEU A 148 0.96 -8.58 4.04
C LEU A 148 2.07 -8.31 3.02
N CYS A 149 2.81 -7.22 3.17
CA CYS A 149 3.92 -6.90 2.27
C CYS A 149 5.27 -7.32 2.84
N PHE A 150 6.15 -7.73 1.93
CA PHE A 150 7.55 -7.99 2.21
C PHE A 150 8.39 -6.81 1.74
N LEU A 151 9.22 -6.27 2.64
CA LEU A 151 10.12 -5.15 2.36
C LEU A 151 11.29 -5.63 1.49
N ARG A 152 11.30 -5.25 0.22
CA ARG A 152 12.24 -5.78 -0.79
C ARG A 152 13.70 -5.40 -0.59
N HIS A 153 13.98 -4.38 0.21
CA HIS A 153 15.33 -4.00 0.59
C HIS A 153 15.96 -4.98 1.61
N LEU A 154 15.13 -5.75 2.34
CA LEU A 154 15.55 -6.80 3.25
C LEU A 154 15.82 -8.14 2.51
N SER A 155 16.25 -9.17 3.22
CA SER A 155 16.51 -10.49 2.64
C SER A 155 15.22 -11.30 2.43
N GLU A 156 15.26 -12.30 1.53
CA GLU A 156 14.17 -13.26 1.41
C GLU A 156 13.99 -14.11 2.68
N ASP A 157 15.09 -14.37 3.42
CA ASP A 157 15.02 -15.12 4.66
C ASP A 157 14.27 -14.34 5.75
N ASP A 158 14.41 -13.00 5.80
CA ASP A 158 13.59 -12.14 6.67
C ASP A 158 12.11 -12.20 6.27
N ALA A 159 11.81 -12.22 4.98
CA ALA A 159 10.45 -12.38 4.48
C ALA A 159 9.87 -13.77 4.83
N GLN A 160 10.67 -14.83 4.76
CA GLN A 160 10.29 -16.18 5.19
C GLN A 160 9.97 -16.24 6.69
N ALA A 161 10.77 -15.56 7.52
CA ALA A 161 10.57 -15.50 8.96
C ALA A 161 9.23 -14.80 9.29
N VAL A 162 8.98 -13.64 8.69
CA VAL A 162 7.73 -12.89 8.86
C VAL A 162 6.53 -13.69 8.37
N LEU A 163 6.60 -14.33 7.21
CA LEU A 163 5.51 -15.19 6.73
C LEU A 163 5.23 -16.31 7.74
N THR A 164 6.27 -16.95 8.30
CA THR A 164 6.10 -18.00 9.30
C THR A 164 5.38 -17.49 10.54
N GLU A 165 5.72 -16.29 11.02
CA GLU A 165 5.06 -15.64 12.16
C GLU A 165 3.63 -15.24 11.86
N ALA A 166 3.32 -14.86 10.61
CA ALA A 166 2.00 -14.43 10.19
C ALA A 166 1.02 -15.59 9.91
N LEU A 167 1.50 -16.76 9.50
CA LEU A 167 0.64 -17.90 9.13
C LEU A 167 -0.36 -18.35 10.19
N PRO A 168 -0.12 -18.28 11.52
CA PRO A 168 -1.15 -18.51 12.52
C PRO A 168 -2.37 -17.57 12.42
N HIS A 169 -2.23 -16.44 11.73
CA HIS A 169 -3.27 -15.44 11.47
C HIS A 169 -3.76 -15.45 10.00
N ARG A 170 -3.52 -16.56 9.28
CA ARG A 170 -3.76 -16.72 7.84
C ARG A 170 -5.18 -16.33 7.40
N ASP A 171 -6.17 -16.51 8.25
CA ASP A 171 -7.58 -16.18 8.02
C ASP A 171 -7.88 -14.66 8.08
N GLN A 172 -6.91 -13.84 8.48
CA GLN A 172 -7.07 -12.41 8.69
C GLN A 172 -6.50 -11.55 7.54
N PHE A 173 -5.77 -12.15 6.60
CA PHE A 173 -5.27 -11.46 5.41
C PHE A 173 -5.44 -12.33 4.16
N ILE A 174 -5.64 -11.69 3.00
CA ILE A 174 -6.01 -12.41 1.78
C ILE A 174 -4.81 -12.73 0.89
N GLY A 175 -3.71 -12.04 1.04
CA GLY A 175 -2.58 -12.14 0.13
C GLY A 175 -1.30 -11.56 0.67
N VAL A 176 -0.26 -11.69 -0.14
CA VAL A 176 1.06 -11.11 0.12
C VAL A 176 1.43 -10.14 -1.00
N GLY A 177 2.24 -9.12 -0.65
CA GLY A 177 2.76 -8.12 -1.57
C GLY A 177 4.28 -7.98 -1.47
N LEU A 178 4.87 -7.32 -2.46
CA LEU A 178 6.28 -6.89 -2.46
C LEU A 178 6.32 -5.38 -2.60
N ASP A 179 6.99 -4.68 -1.69
CA ASP A 179 7.03 -3.22 -1.70
C ASP A 179 8.36 -2.63 -1.20
N SER A 180 8.39 -1.33 -0.87
CA SER A 180 9.58 -0.57 -0.46
C SER A 180 10.49 -0.20 -1.64
N SER A 181 11.77 0.15 -1.37
CA SER A 181 12.74 0.67 -2.35
C SER A 181 12.97 -0.31 -3.50
N GLU A 182 12.55 0.08 -4.71
CA GLU A 182 12.55 -0.82 -5.87
C GLU A 182 13.93 -0.95 -6.52
N ARG A 183 14.68 0.16 -6.61
CA ARG A 183 15.98 0.19 -7.31
C ARG A 183 17.00 -0.73 -6.67
N GLY A 184 17.52 -1.67 -7.46
CA GLY A 184 18.51 -2.66 -7.02
C GLY A 184 17.95 -3.85 -6.23
N HIS A 185 16.60 -3.94 -6.09
CA HIS A 185 15.92 -5.00 -5.37
C HIS A 185 14.88 -5.72 -6.26
N PRO A 186 15.34 -6.57 -7.22
CA PRO A 186 14.45 -7.22 -8.17
C PRO A 186 13.50 -8.22 -7.50
N PRO A 187 12.31 -8.48 -8.08
CA PRO A 187 11.37 -9.49 -7.60
C PRO A 187 11.95 -10.91 -7.53
N SER A 188 12.89 -11.27 -8.43
CA SER A 188 13.56 -12.56 -8.44
C SER A 188 14.23 -12.95 -7.11
N LYS A 189 14.57 -11.97 -6.29
CA LYS A 189 15.11 -12.16 -4.93
C LYS A 189 14.13 -12.84 -3.97
N PHE A 190 12.81 -12.87 -4.27
CA PHE A 190 11.74 -13.31 -3.37
C PHE A 190 10.95 -14.51 -3.88
N GLU A 191 11.47 -15.25 -4.86
CA GLU A 191 10.75 -16.34 -5.52
C GLU A 191 10.27 -17.42 -4.56
N ARG A 192 11.10 -17.84 -3.59
CA ARG A 192 10.79 -18.92 -2.65
C ARG A 192 9.67 -18.54 -1.66
N VAL A 193 9.71 -17.30 -1.12
CA VAL A 193 8.70 -16.86 -0.15
C VAL A 193 7.34 -16.70 -0.83
N PHE A 194 7.30 -16.18 -2.06
CA PHE A 194 6.06 -16.09 -2.82
C PHE A 194 5.53 -17.45 -3.25
N ALA A 195 6.39 -18.39 -3.63
CA ALA A 195 5.98 -19.78 -3.90
C ALA A 195 5.33 -20.42 -2.66
N ARG A 196 5.92 -20.21 -1.48
CA ARG A 196 5.36 -20.68 -0.21
C ARG A 196 4.01 -20.00 0.08
N ALA A 197 3.90 -18.68 -0.05
CA ALA A 197 2.65 -17.97 0.18
C ALA A 197 1.51 -18.50 -0.71
N ARG A 198 1.79 -18.76 -1.99
CA ARG A 198 0.81 -19.39 -2.89
C ARG A 198 0.41 -20.81 -2.44
N SER A 199 1.35 -21.60 -1.94
CA SER A 199 1.03 -22.95 -1.42
C SER A 199 0.13 -22.92 -0.19
N GLU A 200 0.12 -21.81 0.55
CA GLU A 200 -0.80 -21.52 1.65
C GLU A 200 -2.16 -20.95 1.15
N GLY A 201 -2.36 -20.82 -0.17
CA GLY A 201 -3.57 -20.28 -0.78
C GLY A 201 -3.71 -18.75 -0.68
N LEU A 202 -2.60 -18.01 -0.52
CA LEU A 202 -2.59 -16.56 -0.50
C LEU A 202 -2.51 -15.99 -1.92
N HIS A 203 -3.24 -14.91 -2.18
CA HIS A 203 -3.08 -14.12 -3.39
C HIS A 203 -1.74 -13.41 -3.43
N VAL A 204 -1.27 -13.05 -4.62
CA VAL A 204 0.01 -12.39 -4.82
C VAL A 204 -0.16 -11.10 -5.61
N VAL A 205 0.38 -10.01 -5.05
CA VAL A 205 0.55 -8.73 -5.74
C VAL A 205 1.99 -8.25 -5.61
N ALA A 206 2.43 -7.35 -6.45
CA ALA A 206 3.79 -6.81 -6.36
C ALA A 206 3.87 -5.40 -6.92
N HIS A 207 4.54 -4.50 -6.19
CA HIS A 207 5.02 -3.25 -6.76
C HIS A 207 6.12 -3.58 -7.76
N ALA A 208 5.93 -3.19 -9.00
CA ALA A 208 6.94 -3.37 -10.03
C ALA A 208 6.79 -2.31 -11.12
N GLY A 209 7.92 -1.76 -11.58
CA GLY A 209 7.93 -0.74 -12.60
C GLY A 209 7.40 0.62 -12.13
N GLU A 210 7.53 0.97 -10.85
CA GLU A 210 7.39 2.34 -10.35
C GLU A 210 8.63 3.16 -10.69
N GLU A 211 9.80 2.67 -10.29
CA GLU A 211 11.12 3.23 -10.57
C GLU A 211 12.06 2.20 -11.23
N GLY A 212 11.76 0.92 -11.10
CA GLY A 212 12.51 -0.19 -11.68
C GLY A 212 12.15 -0.43 -13.14
N PRO A 213 13.01 -1.13 -13.88
CA PRO A 213 12.82 -1.35 -15.31
C PRO A 213 11.67 -2.33 -15.61
N PRO A 214 11.20 -2.42 -16.89
CA PRO A 214 10.15 -3.36 -17.30
C PRO A 214 10.43 -4.83 -16.95
N GLU A 215 11.70 -5.21 -16.86
CA GLU A 215 12.14 -6.54 -16.46
C GLU A 215 11.63 -6.92 -15.07
N TYR A 216 11.50 -5.96 -14.14
CA TYR A 216 10.95 -6.23 -12.81
C TYR A 216 9.47 -6.58 -12.85
N ILE A 217 8.72 -6.01 -13.80
CA ILE A 217 7.32 -6.41 -14.02
C ILE A 217 7.27 -7.84 -14.56
N TRP A 218 8.14 -8.17 -15.53
CA TRP A 218 8.26 -9.55 -16.03
C TRP A 218 8.61 -10.55 -14.93
N GLU A 219 9.58 -10.23 -14.07
CA GLU A 219 9.94 -11.08 -12.93
C GLU A 219 8.78 -11.25 -11.95
N ALA A 220 8.05 -10.19 -11.62
CA ALA A 220 6.88 -10.26 -10.75
C ALA A 220 5.81 -11.20 -11.34
N LEU A 221 5.55 -11.11 -12.64
CA LEU A 221 4.57 -11.97 -13.32
C LEU A 221 5.07 -13.42 -13.47
N GLN A 222 6.33 -13.61 -13.89
CA GLN A 222 6.84 -14.92 -14.24
C GLN A 222 7.35 -15.72 -13.06
N LEU A 223 7.99 -15.09 -12.06
CA LEU A 223 8.60 -15.75 -10.92
C LEU A 223 7.68 -15.72 -9.70
N LEU A 224 7.19 -14.54 -9.34
CA LEU A 224 6.30 -14.40 -8.18
C LEU A 224 4.88 -14.87 -8.49
N LYS A 225 4.49 -14.92 -9.79
CA LYS A 225 3.12 -15.21 -10.25
C LYS A 225 2.12 -14.18 -9.72
N ALA A 226 2.51 -12.90 -9.75
CA ALA A 226 1.65 -11.81 -9.34
C ALA A 226 0.35 -11.78 -10.18
N GLU A 227 -0.78 -11.70 -9.50
CA GLU A 227 -2.11 -11.60 -10.09
C GLU A 227 -2.47 -10.15 -10.44
N ARG A 228 -1.78 -9.19 -9.81
CA ARG A 228 -1.89 -7.76 -10.05
C ARG A 228 -0.51 -7.12 -9.89
N ILE A 229 -0.23 -6.13 -10.72
CA ILE A 229 0.96 -5.29 -10.58
C ILE A 229 0.56 -3.94 -9.99
N ASP A 230 1.22 -3.55 -8.91
CA ASP A 230 1.04 -2.23 -8.31
C ASP A 230 2.02 -1.26 -8.99
N HIS A 231 1.55 -0.10 -9.43
CA HIS A 231 2.13 0.87 -10.36
C HIS A 231 2.19 0.38 -11.82
N GLY A 232 3.25 -0.34 -12.23
CA GLY A 232 3.40 -0.85 -13.60
C GLY A 232 3.74 0.22 -14.65
N VAL A 233 4.12 1.44 -14.24
CA VAL A 233 4.31 2.61 -15.12
C VAL A 233 5.35 2.35 -16.20
N GLN A 234 6.44 1.65 -15.87
CA GLN A 234 7.53 1.38 -16.81
C GLN A 234 7.16 0.34 -17.89
N ALA A 235 6.00 -0.32 -17.79
CA ALA A 235 5.52 -1.23 -18.83
C ALA A 235 5.40 -0.55 -20.21
N GLN A 236 5.15 0.76 -20.25
CA GLN A 236 5.08 1.54 -21.49
C GLN A 236 6.35 1.48 -22.34
N HIS A 237 7.50 1.15 -21.74
CA HIS A 237 8.79 1.07 -22.42
C HIS A 237 9.08 -0.32 -23.02
N ASP A 238 8.19 -1.30 -22.82
CA ASP A 238 8.27 -2.63 -23.41
C ASP A 238 6.96 -3.01 -24.12
N PRO A 239 6.89 -2.90 -25.48
CA PRO A 239 5.70 -3.25 -26.25
C PRO A 239 5.24 -4.70 -26.07
N ASN A 240 6.17 -5.64 -25.80
CA ASN A 240 5.81 -7.05 -25.59
C ASN A 240 5.16 -7.22 -24.22
N LEU A 241 5.66 -6.52 -23.20
CA LEU A 241 5.03 -6.50 -21.87
C LEU A 241 3.63 -5.90 -21.94
N MET A 242 3.46 -4.77 -22.63
CA MET A 242 2.14 -4.17 -22.84
C MET A 242 1.17 -5.12 -23.53
N ALA A 243 1.62 -5.80 -24.60
CA ALA A 243 0.81 -6.81 -25.26
C ALA A 243 0.42 -7.96 -24.32
N HIS A 244 1.36 -8.45 -23.52
CA HIS A 244 1.12 -9.51 -22.53
C HIS A 244 0.12 -9.10 -21.46
N LEU A 245 0.26 -7.89 -20.89
CA LEU A 245 -0.68 -7.36 -19.89
C LEU A 245 -2.11 -7.28 -20.45
N VAL A 246 -2.26 -6.82 -21.69
CA VAL A 246 -3.56 -6.71 -22.38
C VAL A 246 -4.15 -8.09 -22.69
N GLU A 247 -3.35 -8.99 -23.27
CA GLU A 247 -3.79 -10.35 -23.64
C GLU A 247 -4.28 -11.15 -22.45
N HIS A 248 -3.57 -11.06 -21.31
CA HIS A 248 -3.90 -11.79 -20.10
C HIS A 248 -4.78 -11.00 -19.13
N GLN A 249 -5.17 -9.77 -19.51
CA GLN A 249 -5.99 -8.87 -18.68
C GLN A 249 -5.45 -8.67 -17.26
N ILE A 250 -4.13 -8.53 -17.13
CA ILE A 250 -3.47 -8.33 -15.85
C ILE A 250 -3.79 -6.93 -15.33
N PRO A 251 -4.41 -6.81 -14.15
CA PRO A 251 -4.75 -5.50 -13.60
C PRO A 251 -3.52 -4.77 -13.08
N LEU A 252 -3.57 -3.44 -13.22
CA LEU A 252 -2.59 -2.52 -12.63
C LEU A 252 -3.31 -1.59 -11.65
N THR A 253 -2.69 -1.30 -10.50
CA THR A 253 -3.11 -0.23 -9.60
C THR A 253 -2.22 0.99 -9.82
N VAL A 254 -2.52 1.74 -10.87
CA VAL A 254 -1.76 2.94 -11.22
C VAL A 254 -1.99 4.07 -10.23
N CYS A 255 -0.94 4.84 -9.91
CA CYS A 255 -0.93 5.90 -8.92
C CYS A 255 -0.48 7.23 -9.55
N PRO A 256 -1.34 7.92 -10.33
CA PRO A 256 -0.92 9.11 -11.10
C PRO A 256 -0.27 10.20 -10.24
N THR A 257 -0.88 10.55 -9.10
CA THR A 257 -0.37 11.64 -8.25
C THR A 257 0.99 11.33 -7.61
N PRO A 258 1.24 10.17 -6.98
CA PRO A 258 2.56 9.77 -6.53
C PRO A 258 3.59 9.68 -7.68
N ASN A 259 3.20 9.08 -8.80
CA ASN A 259 4.12 8.85 -9.92
C ASN A 259 4.61 10.16 -10.56
N THR A 260 3.77 11.20 -10.67
CA THR A 260 4.20 12.51 -11.15
C THR A 260 5.19 13.22 -10.22
N LYS A 261 5.25 12.82 -8.95
CA LYS A 261 6.20 13.39 -7.97
C LYS A 261 7.49 12.59 -7.83
N ARG A 262 7.46 11.28 -8.16
CA ARG A 262 8.52 10.34 -7.82
C ARG A 262 9.11 9.58 -9.02
N SER A 263 8.49 9.68 -10.22
CA SER A 263 8.94 9.01 -11.43
C SER A 263 9.25 10.00 -12.56
N ASP A 264 9.61 9.48 -13.73
CA ASP A 264 9.90 10.26 -14.93
C ASP A 264 8.65 10.90 -15.57
N ILE A 265 7.45 10.57 -15.08
CA ILE A 265 6.20 11.17 -15.52
C ILE A 265 6.01 12.52 -14.82
N LYS A 266 6.02 13.60 -15.60
CA LYS A 266 6.00 14.97 -15.06
C LYS A 266 4.60 15.54 -14.85
N GLU A 267 3.63 15.10 -15.64
CA GLU A 267 2.27 15.62 -15.60
C GLU A 267 1.25 14.46 -15.68
N ILE A 268 0.08 14.63 -15.03
CA ILE A 268 -0.99 13.61 -15.05
C ILE A 268 -1.46 13.24 -16.47
N PRO A 269 -1.54 14.16 -17.45
CA PRO A 269 -1.90 13.79 -18.81
C PRO A 269 -0.90 12.84 -19.51
N ASP A 270 0.33 12.76 -19.02
CA ASP A 270 1.38 11.88 -19.57
C ASP A 270 1.34 10.47 -18.98
N HIS A 271 0.44 10.22 -18.00
CA HIS A 271 0.36 8.97 -17.23
C HIS A 271 -0.47 7.91 -17.95
#